data_b36911c665c4dfc468c64a8f01a129b1
#
_entry.id   b36911c665c4dfc468c64a8f01a129b1
#
_cell.length_a   1.000
_cell.length_b   1.000
_cell.length_c   1.000
_cell.angle_alpha   90.00
_cell.angle_beta   90.00
_cell.angle_gamma   90.00
#
_symmetry.space_group_name_H-M   'P 1'
#
loop_
_entity.id
_entity.type
_entity.pdbx_description
1 polymer ?
#
loop_
_entity_poly.entity_id
_entity_poly.type
_entity_poly.pdbx_seq_one_letter_code
_entity_poly.pdbx_strand_id
1 'polypeptide(L)'
;MKKLLQIRFVKALTITIFIFIQILDTAYAQEKQKACLAPMGALGDISEMQKQIIFNSLQESLSTQYVLASQKAFEAAQTQAFDELEYDECTEDQCFALIQQILQVDNLFLFNMTREGNFTQLSLTRVDLDSQRLVRTSSCVECNIEQLNNNVNELVLKIFDEDQISTAGTKIKQEPLPEPEPLEEPVPESEPETTTEPEKSPS
;
A
#
# COMPACT_ATOMS: atom_id res chain seq x y z
N MET A 1 22.03 44.97 47.81
CA MET A 1 22.18 43.53 47.64
C MET A 1 20.94 42.87 46.97
N LYS A 2 19.71 43.17 47.34
CA LYS A 2 18.51 42.54 46.74
C LYS A 2 18.35 42.72 45.23
N LYS A 3 18.66 43.88 44.64
CA LYS A 3 18.54 44.15 43.18
C LYS A 3 19.54 43.31 42.33
N LEU A 4 20.71 43.04 42.81
CA LEU A 4 21.73 42.24 42.13
C LEU A 4 21.34 40.75 42.10
N LEU A 5 20.69 40.24 43.14
CA LEU A 5 20.18 38.90 43.24
C LEU A 5 19.03 38.64 42.25
N GLN A 6 18.11 39.63 42.13
CA GLN A 6 17.00 39.54 41.17
C GLN A 6 17.48 39.50 39.70
N ILE A 7 18.50 40.33 39.36
CA ILE A 7 19.02 40.32 37.98
C ILE A 7 19.70 38.97 37.63
N ARG A 8 20.40 38.36 38.58
CA ARG A 8 21.00 37.04 38.38
C ARG A 8 19.95 35.93 38.23
N PHE A 9 18.85 36.00 39.00
CA PHE A 9 17.74 35.05 38.91
C PHE A 9 16.99 35.15 37.58
N VAL A 10 16.72 36.36 37.11
CA VAL A 10 16.05 36.57 35.79
C VAL A 10 16.96 36.10 34.66
N LYS A 11 18.25 36.36 34.68
CA LYS A 11 19.19 35.85 33.64
C LYS A 11 19.31 34.32 33.64
N ALA A 12 19.34 33.69 34.82
CA ALA A 12 19.36 32.22 34.91
C ALA A 12 18.06 31.63 34.35
N LEU A 13 16.93 32.21 34.68
CA LEU A 13 15.63 31.76 34.17
C LEU A 13 15.51 31.88 32.66
N THR A 14 15.94 33.01 32.07
CA THR A 14 15.92 33.19 30.60
C THR A 14 16.86 32.23 29.88
N ILE A 15 18.02 31.91 30.42
CA ILE A 15 18.96 30.93 29.84
C ILE A 15 18.32 29.53 29.89
N THR A 16 17.68 29.16 31.00
CA THR A 16 17.04 27.85 31.14
C THR A 16 15.87 27.69 30.16
N ILE A 17 15.05 28.71 29.98
CA ILE A 17 13.95 28.71 28.99
C ILE A 17 14.48 28.61 27.57
N PHE A 18 15.58 29.34 27.27
CA PHE A 18 16.19 29.29 25.93
C PHE A 18 16.76 27.88 25.59
N ILE A 19 17.40 27.23 26.56
CA ILE A 19 17.91 25.85 26.41
C ILE A 19 16.73 24.87 26.23
N PHE A 20 15.62 25.07 26.96
CA PHE A 20 14.44 24.20 26.86
C PHE A 20 13.77 24.33 25.47
N ILE A 21 13.72 25.52 24.88
CA ILE A 21 13.20 25.74 23.53
C ILE A 21 14.06 25.04 22.48
N GLN A 22 15.39 25.07 22.61
CA GLN A 22 16.32 24.40 21.68
C GLN A 22 16.19 22.85 21.70
N ILE A 23 15.83 22.28 22.85
CA ILE A 23 15.61 20.82 22.98
C ILE A 23 14.30 20.38 22.31
N LEU A 24 13.29 21.24 22.27
CA LEU A 24 12.01 20.94 21.62
C LEU A 24 12.11 20.91 20.10
N ASP A 25 12.99 21.70 19.48
CA ASP A 25 13.16 21.72 18.02
C ASP A 25 13.83 20.45 17.47
N THR A 26 14.57 19.70 18.28
CA THR A 26 15.24 18.45 17.84
C THR A 26 14.32 17.21 17.86
N ALA A 27 13.12 17.32 18.46
CA ALA A 27 12.20 16.18 18.62
C ALA A 27 11.31 15.90 17.39
N TYR A 28 11.33 16.75 16.37
CA TYR A 28 10.45 16.64 15.20
C TYR A 28 11.13 16.20 13.91
N ALA A 29 12.36 15.71 13.94
CA ALA A 29 12.91 15.00 12.80
C ALA A 29 12.22 13.63 12.71
N GLN A 30 11.05 13.57 12.06
CA GLN A 30 10.36 12.33 11.80
C GLN A 30 11.25 11.46 10.90
N GLU A 31 11.80 10.38 11.47
CA GLU A 31 12.59 9.42 10.70
C GLU A 31 11.67 8.80 9.64
N LYS A 32 12.11 8.86 8.37
CA LYS A 32 11.35 8.25 7.29
C LYS A 32 11.23 6.76 7.53
N GLN A 33 10.01 6.23 7.41
CA GLN A 33 9.77 4.80 7.50
C GLN A 33 10.50 4.07 6.37
N LYS A 34 10.93 2.85 6.66
CA LYS A 34 11.55 1.97 5.66
C LYS A 34 10.49 1.27 4.86
N ALA A 35 10.72 1.15 3.56
CA ALA A 35 9.78 0.47 2.67
C ALA A 35 10.50 -0.30 1.58
N CYS A 36 9.79 -1.21 0.94
CA CYS A 36 10.21 -1.82 -0.32
C CYS A 36 9.10 -1.69 -1.36
N LEU A 37 9.50 -1.68 -2.62
CA LEU A 37 8.60 -1.64 -3.77
C LEU A 37 8.79 -2.92 -4.57
N ALA A 38 7.71 -3.70 -4.71
CA ALA A 38 7.70 -4.89 -5.57
C ALA A 38 7.80 -4.51 -7.05
N PRO A 39 8.24 -5.41 -7.91
CA PRO A 39 8.17 -5.23 -9.36
C PRO A 39 6.75 -4.85 -9.80
N MET A 40 6.65 -3.96 -10.79
CA MET A 40 5.37 -3.47 -11.28
C MET A 40 4.58 -4.55 -11.98
N GLY A 41 3.32 -4.76 -11.58
CA GLY A 41 2.35 -5.52 -12.35
C GLY A 41 1.82 -4.68 -13.53
N ALA A 42 1.70 -5.28 -14.70
CA ALA A 42 1.18 -4.61 -15.89
C ALA A 42 0.27 -5.56 -16.69
N LEU A 43 -0.92 -5.09 -17.05
CA LEU A 43 -1.89 -5.84 -17.84
C LEU A 43 -2.40 -4.97 -19.00
N GLY A 44 -2.48 -5.55 -20.21
CA GLY A 44 -2.93 -4.88 -21.43
C GLY A 44 -1.78 -4.35 -22.28
N ASP A 45 -2.10 -3.51 -23.25
CA ASP A 45 -1.13 -2.97 -24.22
C ASP A 45 -0.35 -1.78 -23.65
N ILE A 46 0.72 -2.11 -22.91
CA ILE A 46 1.61 -1.16 -22.25
C ILE A 46 3.04 -1.44 -22.71
N SER A 47 3.68 -0.46 -23.36
CA SER A 47 5.07 -0.63 -23.80
C SER A 47 6.04 -0.72 -22.62
N GLU A 48 7.16 -1.45 -22.79
CA GLU A 48 8.21 -1.55 -21.76
C GLU A 48 8.78 -0.18 -21.37
N MET A 49 8.88 0.74 -22.34
CA MET A 49 9.31 2.10 -22.07
C MET A 49 8.33 2.84 -21.14
N GLN A 50 7.02 2.70 -21.35
CA GLN A 50 6.01 3.30 -20.48
C GLN A 50 6.08 2.72 -19.06
N LYS A 51 6.21 1.38 -18.95
CA LYS A 51 6.38 0.70 -17.65
C LYS A 51 7.59 1.28 -16.91
N GLN A 52 8.73 1.36 -17.58
CA GLN A 52 9.96 1.87 -16.99
C GLN A 52 9.83 3.33 -16.52
N ILE A 53 9.25 4.21 -17.34
CA ILE A 53 9.07 5.61 -16.98
C ILE A 53 8.16 5.74 -15.75
N ILE A 54 7.01 5.05 -15.77
CA ILE A 54 6.05 5.10 -14.66
C ILE A 54 6.64 4.50 -13.38
N PHE A 55 7.37 3.38 -13.48
CA PHE A 55 8.01 2.75 -12.33
C PHE A 55 9.10 3.63 -11.72
N ASN A 56 9.93 4.28 -12.54
CA ASN A 56 10.93 5.22 -12.07
C ASN A 56 10.29 6.43 -11.36
N SER A 57 9.22 6.99 -11.95
CA SER A 57 8.46 8.09 -11.34
C SER A 57 7.86 7.69 -9.99
N LEU A 58 7.34 6.46 -9.89
CA LEU A 58 6.84 5.92 -8.62
C LEU A 58 7.96 5.77 -7.58
N GLN A 59 9.11 5.21 -7.96
CA GLN A 59 10.27 5.10 -7.05
C GLN A 59 10.72 6.46 -6.55
N GLU A 60 10.84 7.45 -7.43
CA GLU A 60 11.21 8.81 -7.09
C GLU A 60 10.20 9.41 -6.10
N SER A 61 8.91 9.32 -6.41
CA SER A 61 7.83 9.84 -5.56
C SER A 61 7.82 9.18 -4.18
N LEU A 62 7.90 7.84 -4.10
CA LEU A 62 7.99 7.11 -2.84
C LEU A 62 9.24 7.47 -2.03
N SER A 63 10.40 7.67 -2.68
CA SER A 63 11.66 8.01 -2.00
C SER A 63 11.62 9.38 -1.30
N THR A 64 10.69 10.27 -1.68
CA THR A 64 10.47 11.53 -0.96
C THR A 64 9.90 11.31 0.44
N GLN A 65 9.14 10.24 0.64
CA GLN A 65 8.40 9.94 1.87
C GLN A 65 9.03 8.79 2.67
N TYR A 66 9.61 7.80 1.99
CA TYR A 66 10.14 6.56 2.57
C TYR A 66 11.63 6.36 2.26
N VAL A 67 12.29 5.55 3.07
CA VAL A 67 13.62 4.99 2.74
C VAL A 67 13.41 3.68 2.01
N LEU A 68 13.57 3.69 0.68
CA LEU A 68 13.29 2.52 -0.15
C LEU A 68 14.47 1.53 -0.15
N ALA A 69 14.18 0.25 0.05
CA ALA A 69 15.10 -0.84 -0.27
C ALA A 69 15.34 -0.90 -1.80
N SER A 70 16.54 -1.29 -2.22
CA SER A 70 16.84 -1.42 -3.64
C SER A 70 16.07 -2.60 -4.28
N GLN A 71 15.80 -2.54 -5.59
CA GLN A 71 15.18 -3.63 -6.33
C GLN A 71 15.99 -4.94 -6.20
N LYS A 72 17.31 -4.85 -6.24
CA LYS A 72 18.20 -6.01 -6.05
C LYS A 72 18.03 -6.63 -4.65
N ALA A 73 17.84 -5.81 -3.61
CA ALA A 73 17.58 -6.33 -2.27
C ALA A 73 16.21 -7.01 -2.19
N PHE A 74 15.19 -6.43 -2.85
CA PHE A 74 13.86 -7.04 -2.94
C PHE A 74 13.90 -8.40 -3.62
N GLU A 75 14.56 -8.50 -4.79
CA GLU A 75 14.71 -9.76 -5.53
C GLU A 75 15.44 -10.85 -4.72
N ALA A 76 16.49 -10.46 -4.00
CA ALA A 76 17.21 -11.37 -3.11
C ALA A 76 16.34 -11.85 -1.94
N ALA A 77 15.59 -10.95 -1.31
CA ALA A 77 14.66 -11.28 -0.23
C ALA A 77 13.49 -12.15 -0.73
N GLN A 78 12.98 -11.89 -1.93
CA GLN A 78 11.96 -12.71 -2.56
C GLN A 78 12.46 -14.13 -2.83
N THR A 79 13.67 -14.28 -3.36
CA THR A 79 14.28 -15.60 -3.59
C THR A 79 14.43 -16.35 -2.27
N GLN A 80 14.95 -15.68 -1.24
CA GLN A 80 15.09 -16.28 0.10
C GLN A 80 13.73 -16.68 0.70
N ALA A 81 12.70 -15.85 0.56
CA ALA A 81 11.37 -16.16 1.05
C ALA A 81 10.77 -17.41 0.38
N PHE A 82 10.97 -17.57 -0.93
CA PHE A 82 10.55 -18.78 -1.65
C PHE A 82 11.34 -20.02 -1.26
N ASP A 83 12.61 -19.88 -0.89
CA ASP A 83 13.43 -21.00 -0.43
C ASP A 83 13.06 -21.44 1.00
N GLU A 84 12.61 -20.50 1.85
CA GLU A 84 12.22 -20.77 3.25
C GLU A 84 10.79 -21.33 3.37
N LEU A 85 9.88 -20.91 2.48
CA LEU A 85 8.51 -21.41 2.41
C LEU A 85 8.44 -22.50 1.33
N GLU A 86 7.95 -23.68 1.65
CA GLU A 86 7.64 -24.65 0.62
C GLU A 86 6.68 -24.02 -0.39
N TYR A 87 6.91 -24.24 -1.68
CA TYR A 87 6.21 -23.53 -2.77
C TYR A 87 4.68 -23.57 -2.66
N ASP A 88 4.13 -24.64 -2.07
CA ASP A 88 2.70 -24.85 -1.87
C ASP A 88 2.14 -24.09 -0.63
N GLU A 89 3.02 -23.61 0.26
CA GLU A 89 2.65 -22.92 1.50
C GLU A 89 2.76 -21.39 1.38
N CYS A 90 3.38 -20.88 0.30
CA CYS A 90 3.57 -19.46 0.11
C CYS A 90 2.28 -18.78 -0.34
N THR A 91 1.38 -18.48 0.59
CA THR A 91 0.30 -17.53 0.29
C THR A 91 0.88 -16.14 0.08
N GLU A 92 0.18 -15.30 -0.69
CA GLU A 92 0.66 -13.93 -1.00
C GLU A 92 1.01 -13.15 0.28
N ASP A 93 0.17 -13.22 1.32
CA ASP A 93 0.38 -12.49 2.57
C ASP A 93 1.58 -13.01 3.37
N GLN A 94 1.79 -14.32 3.42
CA GLN A 94 2.94 -14.93 4.12
C GLN A 94 4.26 -14.57 3.44
N CYS A 95 4.29 -14.63 2.10
CA CYS A 95 5.48 -14.24 1.33
C CYS A 95 5.81 -12.76 1.52
N PHE A 96 4.82 -11.87 1.50
CA PHE A 96 5.05 -10.45 1.73
C PHE A 96 5.55 -10.16 3.14
N ALA A 97 4.96 -10.79 4.16
CA ALA A 97 5.41 -10.65 5.54
C ALA A 97 6.88 -11.12 5.72
N LEU A 98 7.26 -12.24 5.09
CA LEU A 98 8.63 -12.74 5.15
C LEU A 98 9.61 -11.83 4.41
N ILE A 99 9.25 -11.32 3.22
CA ILE A 99 10.07 -10.34 2.49
C ILE A 99 10.28 -9.07 3.34
N GLN A 100 9.22 -8.54 3.97
CA GLN A 100 9.32 -7.39 4.87
C GLN A 100 10.25 -7.67 6.05
N GLN A 101 10.16 -8.86 6.65
CA GLN A 101 11.04 -9.28 7.74
C GLN A 101 12.50 -9.39 7.32
N ILE A 102 12.80 -10.02 6.17
CA ILE A 102 14.16 -10.17 5.62
C ILE A 102 14.77 -8.80 5.34
N LEU A 103 14.01 -7.89 4.75
CA LEU A 103 14.45 -6.53 4.41
C LEU A 103 14.44 -5.57 5.60
N GLN A 104 13.82 -5.94 6.73
CA GLN A 104 13.61 -5.09 7.88
C GLN A 104 12.94 -3.75 7.50
N VAL A 105 11.83 -3.85 6.76
CA VAL A 105 11.03 -2.72 6.29
C VAL A 105 9.63 -2.76 6.88
N ASP A 106 9.06 -1.59 7.13
CA ASP A 106 7.75 -1.43 7.75
C ASP A 106 6.61 -1.55 6.73
N ASN A 107 6.88 -1.19 5.48
CA ASN A 107 5.89 -1.13 4.41
C ASN A 107 6.37 -1.82 3.14
N LEU A 108 5.46 -2.53 2.48
CA LEU A 108 5.65 -3.09 1.14
C LEU A 108 4.65 -2.41 0.20
N PHE A 109 5.14 -1.92 -0.93
CA PHE A 109 4.32 -1.32 -1.97
C PHE A 109 4.18 -2.24 -3.17
N LEU A 110 2.93 -2.42 -3.62
CA LEU A 110 2.57 -3.12 -4.84
C LEU A 110 1.95 -2.11 -5.80
N PHE A 111 2.45 -2.07 -7.01
CA PHE A 111 1.92 -1.16 -8.03
C PHE A 111 1.49 -1.92 -9.26
N ASN A 112 0.25 -1.67 -9.70
CA ASN A 112 -0.32 -2.29 -10.88
C ASN A 112 -0.83 -1.23 -11.86
N MET A 113 -0.56 -1.45 -13.14
CA MET A 113 -1.08 -0.65 -14.24
C MET A 113 -1.88 -1.54 -15.18
N THR A 114 -3.15 -1.22 -15.38
CA THR A 114 -4.02 -1.94 -16.32
C THR A 114 -4.46 -0.99 -17.43
N ARG A 115 -4.38 -1.47 -18.67
CA ARG A 115 -4.82 -0.70 -19.84
C ARG A 115 -5.74 -1.54 -20.72
N GLU A 116 -6.89 -0.96 -21.03
CA GLU A 116 -7.86 -1.54 -21.97
C GLU A 116 -8.30 -0.43 -22.96
N GLY A 117 -7.88 -0.57 -24.21
CA GLY A 117 -8.10 0.47 -25.21
C GLY A 117 -7.52 1.82 -24.77
N ASN A 118 -8.40 2.82 -24.63
CA ASN A 118 -8.02 4.19 -24.22
C ASN A 118 -8.07 4.39 -22.71
N PHE A 119 -8.62 3.44 -21.94
CA PHE A 119 -8.73 3.52 -20.50
C PHE A 119 -7.46 2.96 -19.83
N THR A 120 -6.92 3.71 -18.87
CA THR A 120 -5.78 3.28 -18.06
C THR A 120 -6.14 3.45 -16.59
N GLN A 121 -5.89 2.41 -15.80
CA GLN A 121 -6.04 2.40 -14.34
C GLN A 121 -4.69 2.12 -13.69
N LEU A 122 -4.36 2.92 -12.68
CA LEU A 122 -3.22 2.74 -11.79
C LEU A 122 -3.74 2.35 -10.42
N SER A 123 -3.11 1.37 -9.81
CA SER A 123 -3.42 0.94 -8.44
C SER A 123 -2.13 0.85 -7.63
N LEU A 124 -2.08 1.55 -6.51
CA LEU A 124 -1.00 1.47 -5.53
C LEU A 124 -1.55 0.88 -4.24
N THR A 125 -0.96 -0.22 -3.80
CA THR A 125 -1.31 -0.90 -2.55
C THR A 125 -0.12 -0.80 -1.60
N ARG A 126 -0.36 -0.37 -0.37
CA ARG A 126 0.57 -0.49 0.73
C ARG A 126 0.15 -1.65 1.61
N VAL A 127 1.09 -2.48 1.99
CA VAL A 127 0.93 -3.58 2.95
C VAL A 127 1.85 -3.28 4.13
N ASP A 128 1.31 -3.20 5.34
CA ASP A 128 2.08 -3.02 6.56
C ASP A 128 2.48 -4.36 7.20
N LEU A 129 3.20 -4.30 8.33
CA LEU A 129 3.65 -5.51 9.05
C LEU A 129 2.51 -6.37 9.62
N ASP A 130 1.34 -5.77 9.82
CA ASP A 130 0.13 -6.48 10.29
C ASP A 130 -0.70 -7.04 9.13
N SER A 131 -0.13 -7.04 7.91
CA SER A 131 -0.78 -7.46 6.65
C SER A 131 -2.03 -6.65 6.29
N GLN A 132 -2.18 -5.45 6.87
CA GLN A 132 -3.27 -4.55 6.50
C GLN A 132 -2.94 -3.91 5.15
N ARG A 133 -3.94 -3.89 4.28
CA ARG A 133 -3.80 -3.37 2.92
C ARG A 133 -4.53 -2.05 2.76
N LEU A 134 -3.79 -1.02 2.37
CA LEU A 134 -4.34 0.27 1.95
C LEU A 134 -4.21 0.40 0.44
N VAL A 135 -5.33 0.42 -0.28
CA VAL A 135 -5.36 0.49 -1.74
C VAL A 135 -5.86 1.86 -2.19
N ARG A 136 -5.13 2.46 -3.13
CA ARG A 136 -5.56 3.67 -3.83
C ARG A 136 -5.48 3.46 -5.33
N THR A 137 -6.49 3.94 -6.03
CA THR A 137 -6.58 3.85 -7.48
C THR A 137 -6.75 5.22 -8.10
N SER A 138 -6.22 5.35 -9.30
CA SER A 138 -6.46 6.49 -10.19
C SER A 138 -6.70 5.96 -11.59
N SER A 139 -7.59 6.58 -12.34
CA SER A 139 -7.88 6.16 -13.69
C SER A 139 -8.01 7.37 -14.63
N CYS A 140 -7.75 7.13 -15.89
CA CYS A 140 -7.85 8.17 -16.89
C CYS A 140 -8.12 7.59 -18.29
N VAL A 141 -8.68 8.41 -19.17
CA VAL A 141 -8.96 8.06 -20.56
C VAL A 141 -8.03 8.86 -21.47
N GLU A 142 -7.40 8.19 -22.45
CA GLU A 142 -6.46 8.80 -23.41
C GLU A 142 -5.28 9.55 -22.76
N CYS A 143 -4.80 9.05 -21.63
CA CYS A 143 -3.74 9.73 -20.91
C CYS A 143 -2.39 9.62 -21.60
N ASN A 144 -1.71 10.75 -21.68
CA ASN A 144 -0.29 10.78 -22.01
C ASN A 144 0.58 10.41 -20.79
N ILE A 145 1.88 10.26 -21.02
CA ILE A 145 2.83 9.84 -19.97
C ILE A 145 2.96 10.87 -18.83
N GLU A 146 2.81 12.16 -19.11
CA GLU A 146 2.86 13.23 -18.12
C GLU A 146 1.66 13.14 -17.17
N GLN A 147 0.47 12.92 -17.70
CA GLN A 147 -0.74 12.74 -16.89
C GLN A 147 -0.65 11.47 -16.02
N LEU A 148 -0.09 10.37 -16.55
CA LEU A 148 0.15 9.17 -15.78
C LEU A 148 1.15 9.40 -14.62
N ASN A 149 2.23 10.15 -14.86
CA ASN A 149 3.18 10.53 -13.82
C ASN A 149 2.53 11.39 -12.73
N ASN A 150 1.68 12.34 -13.11
CA ASN A 150 0.94 13.15 -12.13
C ASN A 150 0.00 12.30 -11.29
N ASN A 151 -0.69 11.33 -11.89
CA ASN A 151 -1.55 10.39 -11.18
C ASN A 151 -0.75 9.50 -10.21
N VAL A 152 0.46 9.07 -10.57
CA VAL A 152 1.36 8.32 -9.67
C VAL A 152 1.71 9.16 -8.44
N ASN A 153 2.11 10.41 -8.64
CA ASN A 153 2.45 11.32 -7.53
C ASN A 153 1.25 11.54 -6.60
N GLU A 154 0.06 11.72 -7.17
CA GLU A 154 -1.18 11.88 -6.39
C GLU A 154 -1.51 10.61 -5.57
N LEU A 155 -1.33 9.41 -6.14
CA LEU A 155 -1.52 8.15 -5.44
C LEU A 155 -0.58 8.00 -4.24
N VAL A 156 0.71 8.34 -4.42
CA VAL A 156 1.70 8.30 -3.34
C VAL A 156 1.33 9.26 -2.21
N LEU A 157 0.93 10.49 -2.54
CA LEU A 157 0.50 11.47 -1.55
C LEU A 157 -0.74 11.00 -0.77
N LYS A 158 -1.74 10.44 -1.45
CA LYS A 158 -2.95 9.91 -0.81
C LYS A 158 -2.66 8.78 0.18
N ILE A 159 -1.71 7.90 -0.15
CA ILE A 159 -1.30 6.82 0.75
C ILE A 159 -0.54 7.38 1.95
N PHE A 160 0.37 8.33 1.72
CA PHE A 160 1.17 8.93 2.78
C PHE A 160 0.33 9.76 3.77
N ASP A 161 -0.61 10.56 3.29
CA ASP A 161 -1.48 11.38 4.14
C ASP A 161 -2.32 10.53 5.11
N GLU A 162 -2.78 9.35 4.68
CA GLU A 162 -3.52 8.43 5.55
C GLU A 162 -2.65 7.75 6.59
N ASP A 163 -1.37 7.50 6.29
CA ASP A 163 -0.41 7.02 7.26
C ASP A 163 -0.24 7.99 8.42
N GLN A 164 -0.15 9.28 8.13
CA GLN A 164 -0.03 10.31 9.15
C GLN A 164 -1.26 10.37 10.06
N ILE A 165 -2.45 10.13 9.53
CA ILE A 165 -3.70 10.10 10.28
C ILE A 165 -3.78 8.85 11.17
N SER A 166 -3.37 7.69 10.67
CA SER A 166 -3.35 6.42 11.43
C SER A 166 -2.35 6.44 12.59
N THR A 167 -1.16 7.01 12.38
CA THR A 167 -0.13 7.12 13.42
C THR A 167 -0.45 8.17 14.48
N ALA A 168 -1.26 9.18 14.15
CA ALA A 168 -1.68 10.24 15.08
C ALA A 168 -2.78 9.82 16.08
N GLY A 169 -3.18 8.55 16.12
CA GLY A 169 -3.96 7.97 17.23
C GLY A 169 -5.44 8.25 17.24
N THR A 170 -6.10 8.34 16.09
CA THR A 170 -7.56 8.29 16.04
C THR A 170 -8.02 6.88 15.69
N LYS A 171 -8.35 6.08 16.71
CA LYS A 171 -9.15 4.86 16.54
C LYS A 171 -10.49 5.27 15.90
N ILE A 172 -10.58 5.24 14.61
CA ILE A 172 -11.87 5.24 13.92
C ILE A 172 -12.49 3.89 14.26
N LYS A 173 -13.54 3.94 15.10
CA LYS A 173 -14.40 2.81 15.40
C LYS A 173 -14.97 2.34 14.06
N GLN A 174 -14.43 1.24 13.53
CA GLN A 174 -15.03 0.55 12.42
C GLN A 174 -16.45 0.18 12.84
N GLU A 175 -17.42 0.78 12.19
CA GLU A 175 -18.81 0.35 12.24
C GLU A 175 -18.86 -1.06 11.67
N PRO A 176 -19.44 -2.05 12.37
CA PRO A 176 -19.46 -3.41 11.88
C PRO A 176 -20.17 -3.44 10.52
N LEU A 177 -19.51 -4.01 9.53
CA LEU A 177 -20.10 -4.32 8.24
C LEU A 177 -21.41 -5.11 8.51
N PRO A 178 -22.54 -4.76 7.91
CA PRO A 178 -23.76 -5.54 8.08
C PRO A 178 -23.46 -6.99 7.67
N GLU A 179 -23.82 -7.89 8.58
CA GLU A 179 -23.72 -9.34 8.40
C GLU A 179 -24.44 -9.72 7.09
N PRO A 180 -23.81 -10.48 6.17
CA PRO A 180 -24.47 -10.87 4.95
C PRO A 180 -25.75 -11.66 5.28
N GLU A 181 -26.88 -11.21 4.74
CA GLU A 181 -28.14 -11.93 4.85
C GLU A 181 -27.94 -13.37 4.36
N PRO A 182 -28.53 -14.37 5.05
CA PRO A 182 -28.42 -15.76 4.65
C PRO A 182 -28.97 -15.92 3.22
N LEU A 183 -28.13 -16.44 2.33
CA LEU A 183 -28.56 -16.85 1.00
C LEU A 183 -29.68 -17.89 1.19
N GLU A 184 -30.90 -17.57 0.74
CA GLU A 184 -32.01 -18.51 0.64
C GLU A 184 -31.54 -19.72 -0.18
N GLU A 185 -31.64 -20.91 0.41
CA GLU A 185 -31.36 -22.16 -0.28
C GLU A 185 -32.21 -22.27 -1.55
N PRO A 186 -31.65 -22.66 -2.70
CA PRO A 186 -32.44 -22.85 -3.91
C PRO A 186 -33.42 -23.98 -3.69
N VAL A 187 -34.71 -23.65 -3.88
CA VAL A 187 -35.82 -24.62 -3.91
C VAL A 187 -35.51 -25.67 -4.97
N PRO A 188 -35.60 -26.97 -4.67
CA PRO A 188 -35.34 -28.02 -5.66
C PRO A 188 -36.41 -27.95 -6.77
N GLU A 189 -35.92 -27.67 -7.98
CA GLU A 189 -36.69 -27.67 -9.22
C GLU A 189 -37.13 -29.11 -9.49
N SER A 190 -38.45 -29.29 -9.53
CA SER A 190 -39.11 -30.58 -9.80
C SER A 190 -38.70 -31.12 -11.17
N GLU A 191 -38.19 -32.37 -11.19
CA GLU A 191 -37.87 -33.13 -12.39
C GLU A 191 -39.04 -33.12 -13.39
N PRO A 192 -38.81 -32.92 -14.71
CA PRO A 192 -39.80 -33.13 -15.73
C PRO A 192 -39.97 -34.64 -16.00
N GLU A 193 -41.22 -35.08 -15.89
CA GLU A 193 -41.69 -36.43 -16.25
C GLU A 193 -41.25 -36.85 -17.66
N THR A 194 -40.57 -37.98 -17.72
CA THR A 194 -40.18 -38.66 -18.96
C THR A 194 -41.41 -39.22 -19.65
N THR A 195 -41.87 -38.54 -20.69
CA THR A 195 -42.88 -39.11 -21.62
C THR A 195 -42.20 -40.08 -22.58
N THR A 196 -42.44 -41.33 -22.36
CA THR A 196 -42.12 -42.46 -23.26
C THR A 196 -43.02 -42.39 -24.51
N GLU A 197 -42.40 -42.13 -25.67
CA GLU A 197 -43.05 -42.31 -26.98
C GLU A 197 -42.67 -43.64 -27.57
N PRO A 198 -43.66 -44.43 -28.13
CA PRO A 198 -43.41 -45.78 -28.58
C PRO A 198 -42.78 -45.85 -29.97
N GLU A 199 -41.88 -46.79 -30.06
CA GLU A 199 -41.20 -47.36 -31.22
C GLU A 199 -42.17 -47.69 -32.37
N LYS A 200 -41.83 -47.22 -33.59
CA LYS A 200 -42.43 -47.75 -34.85
C LYS A 200 -41.29 -48.06 -35.83
N SER A 201 -40.98 -49.35 -35.95
CA SER A 201 -40.26 -50.03 -37.02
C SER A 201 -41.18 -50.48 -38.08
N PRO A 202 -40.76 -51.12 -39.20
CA PRO A 202 -40.05 -50.65 -40.39
C PRO A 202 -40.82 -51.00 -41.68
N SER A 203 -40.38 -50.50 -42.78
CA SER A 203 -40.34 -51.21 -44.08
C SER A 203 -39.34 -50.57 -45.03
#